data_05a788e44c3f143e40b9e757d238458d
#
_entry.id   05a788e44c3f143e40b9e757d238458d
#
_cell.length_a   1.000
_cell.length_b   1.000
_cell.length_c   1.000
_cell.angle_alpha   90.00
_cell.angle_beta   90.00
_cell.angle_gamma   90.00
#
_symmetry.space_group_name_H-M   'P 1'
#
loop_
_entity.id
_entity.type
_entity.pdbx_description
1 polymer ?
#
loop_
_entity_poly.entity_id
_entity_poly.type
_entity_poly.pdbx_seq_one_letter_code
_entity_poly.pdbx_strand_id
1 'polypeptide(L)'
;MRTFTEEYNEFLTTHKFTSVNAGGLEFEVIDSGSGGRAVVFLNGVDMYQFWIKYVCTLEKNYRVVMMKYPLKVWKNTEMAAALKALFTKLGIDSPILVGISDGGVLAQLYAKLYMVGGLIMVSTLTVDSTYVESMKKEKLYMPLMKVYIKNTKFDKLRVRLVESVKKHFRNETDEEKNYAVSFLECVGADESYRYMFLRAIQATNDITRLERFKKSDFGYLAGKVLVLIPENDMFDKVDSQKLVDIFTDPVVKQTYGGHMGLVMRPDLYLPEIEHFLSERF
;
A
#
# COMPACT_ATOMS: atom_id res chain seq x y z
N MET A 1 24.76 6.60 -6.42
CA MET A 1 23.75 5.78 -5.69
C MET A 1 23.23 4.72 -6.65
N ARG A 2 22.89 3.52 -6.13
CA ARG A 2 22.21 2.48 -6.94
C ARG A 2 20.80 2.97 -7.29
N THR A 3 20.36 2.62 -8.49
CA THR A 3 18.98 2.89 -8.91
C THR A 3 18.02 1.88 -8.28
N PHE A 4 16.75 2.24 -8.14
CA PHE A 4 15.74 1.30 -7.66
C PHE A 4 15.64 0.04 -8.55
N THR A 5 15.80 0.19 -9.86
CA THR A 5 15.78 -0.92 -10.83
C THR A 5 16.88 -1.95 -10.54
N GLU A 6 18.10 -1.49 -10.20
CA GLU A 6 19.21 -2.40 -9.84
C GLU A 6 18.89 -3.15 -8.53
N GLU A 7 18.35 -2.48 -7.53
CA GLU A 7 17.95 -3.09 -6.25
C GLU A 7 16.80 -4.09 -6.43
N TYR A 8 15.81 -3.75 -7.26
CA TYR A 8 14.70 -4.64 -7.56
C TYR A 8 15.14 -5.90 -8.32
N ASN A 9 16.04 -5.76 -9.29
CA ASN A 9 16.59 -6.91 -10.00
C ASN A 9 17.39 -7.83 -9.07
N GLU A 10 18.18 -7.27 -8.15
CA GLU A 10 18.87 -8.04 -7.13
C GLU A 10 17.90 -8.75 -6.19
N PHE A 11 16.88 -8.05 -5.70
CA PHE A 11 15.82 -8.64 -4.88
C PHE A 11 15.20 -9.86 -5.55
N LEU A 12 14.89 -9.78 -6.84
CA LEU A 12 14.32 -10.89 -7.62
C LEU A 12 15.29 -12.06 -7.84
N THR A 13 16.59 -11.95 -7.52
CA THR A 13 17.51 -13.10 -7.54
C THR A 13 17.25 -14.06 -6.39
N THR A 14 16.87 -13.54 -5.24
CA THR A 14 16.64 -14.28 -3.98
C THR A 14 15.16 -14.50 -3.68
N HIS A 15 14.29 -13.59 -4.09
CA HIS A 15 12.85 -13.62 -3.80
C HIS A 15 12.05 -13.89 -5.07
N LYS A 16 11.45 -15.07 -5.16
CA LYS A 16 10.66 -15.48 -6.33
C LYS A 16 9.18 -15.45 -6.00
N PHE A 17 8.40 -14.89 -6.92
CA PHE A 17 6.96 -15.01 -6.86
C PHE A 17 6.54 -16.47 -7.09
N THR A 18 5.65 -16.95 -6.23
CA THR A 18 4.96 -18.23 -6.39
C THR A 18 3.48 -17.99 -6.65
N SER A 19 2.89 -18.78 -7.55
CA SER A 19 1.46 -18.71 -7.81
C SER A 19 0.68 -19.44 -6.72
N VAL A 20 -0.29 -18.77 -6.11
CA VAL A 20 -1.18 -19.31 -5.09
C VAL A 20 -2.64 -19.16 -5.52
N ASN A 21 -3.33 -20.28 -5.71
CA ASN A 21 -4.75 -20.31 -6.00
C ASN A 21 -5.56 -20.23 -4.69
N ALA A 22 -6.33 -19.16 -4.51
CA ALA A 22 -7.16 -18.94 -3.32
C ALA A 22 -8.50 -18.29 -3.70
N GLY A 23 -9.61 -18.87 -3.26
CA GLY A 23 -10.95 -18.36 -3.56
C GLY A 23 -11.28 -18.29 -5.06
N GLY A 24 -10.69 -19.16 -5.88
CA GLY A 24 -10.86 -19.15 -7.34
C GLY A 24 -10.07 -18.05 -8.06
N LEU A 25 -9.15 -17.39 -7.38
CA LEU A 25 -8.27 -16.34 -7.88
C LEU A 25 -6.81 -16.77 -7.77
N GLU A 26 -6.01 -16.35 -8.73
CA GLU A 26 -4.57 -16.55 -8.72
C GLU A 26 -3.86 -15.31 -8.21
N PHE A 27 -3.03 -15.50 -7.17
CA PHE A 27 -2.13 -14.50 -6.62
C PHE A 27 -0.68 -14.87 -6.92
N GLU A 28 0.13 -13.91 -7.26
CA GLU A 28 1.59 -14.06 -7.25
C GLU A 28 2.11 -13.53 -5.91
N VAL A 29 2.73 -14.39 -5.11
CA VAL A 29 3.09 -14.12 -3.71
C VAL A 29 4.58 -14.36 -3.49
N ILE A 30 5.21 -13.47 -2.77
CA ILE A 30 6.47 -13.73 -2.05
C ILE A 30 6.10 -13.91 -0.58
N ASP A 31 6.41 -15.11 -0.04
CA ASP A 31 6.20 -15.49 1.35
C ASP A 31 7.58 -15.90 1.88
N SER A 32 8.17 -15.08 2.72
CA SER A 32 9.57 -15.16 3.13
C SER A 32 9.72 -14.99 4.63
N GLY A 33 10.87 -15.38 5.15
CA GLY A 33 11.18 -15.33 6.57
C GLY A 33 10.48 -16.43 7.38
N SER A 34 10.65 -16.35 8.69
CA SER A 34 10.06 -17.29 9.63
C SER A 34 9.66 -16.55 10.91
N GLY A 35 8.54 -16.89 11.50
CA GLY A 35 8.07 -16.25 12.74
C GLY A 35 6.63 -16.59 13.03
N GLY A 36 6.19 -16.29 14.26
CA GLY A 36 4.85 -16.65 14.71
C GLY A 36 3.72 -15.85 14.05
N ARG A 37 3.95 -14.56 13.76
CA ARG A 37 2.95 -13.70 13.10
C ARG A 37 3.45 -13.23 11.76
N ALA A 38 2.56 -13.26 10.77
CA ALA A 38 2.86 -12.76 9.44
C ALA A 38 2.62 -11.25 9.37
N VAL A 39 3.61 -10.52 8.86
CA VAL A 39 3.51 -9.13 8.41
C VAL A 39 3.15 -9.16 6.94
N VAL A 40 2.00 -8.62 6.59
CA VAL A 40 1.46 -8.67 5.21
C VAL A 40 1.37 -7.28 4.64
N PHE A 41 2.00 -7.08 3.49
CA PHE A 41 2.06 -5.78 2.83
C PHE A 41 0.92 -5.60 1.82
N LEU A 42 0.18 -4.49 1.97
CA LEU A 42 -0.90 -4.08 1.07
C LEU A 42 -0.48 -2.88 0.24
N ASN A 43 -0.59 -3.04 -1.07
CA ASN A 43 -0.01 -2.14 -2.06
C ASN A 43 -0.84 -0.86 -2.23
N GLY A 44 -0.17 0.29 -2.32
CA GLY A 44 -0.75 1.51 -2.87
C GLY A 44 -0.67 1.49 -4.40
N VAL A 45 -1.76 1.79 -5.08
CA VAL A 45 -1.89 1.85 -6.54
C VAL A 45 -1.28 0.61 -7.24
N ASP A 46 -1.42 -0.57 -6.61
CA ASP A 46 -0.84 -1.86 -7.04
C ASP A 46 0.68 -1.92 -7.16
N MET A 47 1.39 -0.95 -6.65
CA MET A 47 2.85 -0.91 -6.69
C MET A 47 3.44 -1.77 -5.56
N TYR A 48 3.46 -3.08 -5.71
CA TYR A 48 4.03 -4.00 -4.71
C TYR A 48 5.54 -3.76 -4.49
N GLN A 49 6.21 -3.17 -5.45
CA GLN A 49 7.64 -2.84 -5.39
C GLN A 49 8.01 -1.90 -4.22
N PHE A 50 7.05 -1.16 -3.65
CA PHE A 50 7.25 -0.38 -2.43
C PHE A 50 7.92 -1.18 -1.32
N TRP A 51 7.69 -2.50 -1.27
CA TRP A 51 7.95 -3.33 -0.11
C TRP A 51 9.27 -4.08 -0.14
N ILE A 52 10.05 -4.04 -1.23
CA ILE A 52 11.25 -4.89 -1.39
C ILE A 52 12.27 -4.70 -0.24
N LYS A 53 12.54 -3.45 0.18
CA LYS A 53 13.47 -3.18 1.29
C LYS A 53 12.89 -3.60 2.64
N TYR A 54 11.58 -3.49 2.80
CA TYR A 54 10.85 -3.89 4.01
C TYR A 54 10.84 -5.41 4.14
N VAL A 55 10.62 -6.13 3.04
CA VAL A 55 10.73 -7.60 3.01
C VAL A 55 12.13 -8.01 3.44
N CYS A 56 13.20 -7.56 2.78
CA CYS A 56 14.59 -7.92 3.07
C CYS A 56 15.01 -7.63 4.51
N THR A 57 14.42 -6.64 5.16
CA THR A 57 14.75 -6.29 6.53
C THR A 57 13.92 -7.11 7.51
N LEU A 58 12.60 -7.13 7.35
CA LEU A 58 11.70 -7.73 8.32
C LEU A 58 11.69 -9.26 8.28
N GLU A 59 12.01 -9.90 7.14
CA GLU A 59 12.08 -11.37 7.02
C GLU A 59 13.10 -12.02 7.93
N LYS A 60 14.08 -11.26 8.43
CA LYS A 60 15.08 -11.74 9.38
C LYS A 60 14.46 -12.15 10.72
N ASN A 61 13.33 -11.51 11.10
CA ASN A 61 12.70 -11.69 12.40
C ASN A 61 11.21 -12.08 12.30
N TYR A 62 10.58 -11.90 11.14
CA TYR A 62 9.15 -12.11 10.94
C TYR A 62 8.90 -12.92 9.66
N ARG A 63 7.78 -13.64 9.61
CA ARG A 63 7.24 -14.10 8.33
C ARG A 63 6.65 -12.89 7.62
N VAL A 64 7.07 -12.63 6.39
CA VAL A 64 6.62 -11.48 5.60
C VAL A 64 5.95 -11.95 4.31
N VAL A 65 4.86 -11.29 3.94
CA VAL A 65 4.12 -11.62 2.73
C VAL A 65 3.88 -10.35 1.92
N MET A 66 4.35 -10.36 0.67
CA MET A 66 3.98 -9.36 -0.32
C MET A 66 3.36 -10.05 -1.54
N MET A 67 2.51 -9.33 -2.28
CA MET A 67 1.77 -9.94 -3.37
C MET A 67 1.45 -8.96 -4.49
N LYS A 68 1.21 -9.52 -5.69
CA LYS A 68 0.52 -8.84 -6.76
C LYS A 68 -0.97 -9.15 -6.67
N TYR A 69 -1.80 -8.14 -6.81
CA TYR A 69 -3.25 -8.33 -6.75
C TYR A 69 -3.79 -8.93 -8.06
N PRO A 70 -4.82 -9.80 -7.97
CA PRO A 70 -5.51 -10.32 -9.16
C PRO A 70 -6.16 -9.19 -9.97
N LEU A 71 -5.81 -9.07 -11.25
CA LEU A 71 -6.28 -7.98 -12.12
C LEU A 71 -7.81 -7.93 -12.29
N LYS A 72 -8.49 -9.06 -12.08
CA LYS A 72 -9.95 -9.18 -12.22
C LYS A 72 -10.73 -8.58 -11.05
N VAL A 73 -10.06 -8.38 -9.89
CA VAL A 73 -10.70 -7.91 -8.66
C VAL A 73 -10.33 -6.46 -8.40
N TRP A 74 -11.29 -5.56 -8.52
CA TRP A 74 -11.10 -4.13 -8.30
C TRP A 74 -12.00 -3.54 -7.20
N LYS A 75 -13.09 -4.22 -6.82
CA LYS A 75 -13.89 -3.79 -5.67
C LYS A 75 -13.17 -4.15 -4.36
N ASN A 76 -13.07 -3.19 -3.47
CA ASN A 76 -12.34 -3.36 -2.22
C ASN A 76 -12.93 -4.46 -1.32
N THR A 77 -14.27 -4.60 -1.30
CA THR A 77 -14.94 -5.69 -0.54
C THR A 77 -14.63 -7.07 -1.13
N GLU A 78 -14.59 -7.21 -2.45
CA GLU A 78 -14.21 -8.45 -3.12
C GLU A 78 -12.72 -8.76 -2.90
N MET A 79 -11.85 -7.73 -2.91
CA MET A 79 -10.45 -7.89 -2.62
C MET A 79 -10.21 -8.29 -1.16
N ALA A 80 -10.92 -7.72 -0.20
CA ALA A 80 -10.82 -8.13 1.20
C ALA A 80 -11.23 -9.61 1.38
N ALA A 81 -12.27 -10.07 0.71
CA ALA A 81 -12.67 -11.48 0.73
C ALA A 81 -11.63 -12.38 0.05
N ALA A 82 -11.05 -11.95 -1.07
CA ALA A 82 -9.98 -12.66 -1.77
C ALA A 82 -8.72 -12.78 -0.89
N LEU A 83 -8.34 -11.71 -0.19
CA LEU A 83 -7.23 -11.72 0.78
C LEU A 83 -7.53 -12.67 1.95
N LYS A 84 -8.77 -12.74 2.44
CA LYS A 84 -9.14 -13.71 3.49
C LYS A 84 -8.93 -15.14 3.00
N ALA A 85 -9.33 -15.46 1.78
CA ALA A 85 -9.11 -16.77 1.18
C ALA A 85 -7.61 -17.07 1.02
N LEU A 86 -6.82 -16.08 0.55
CA LEU A 86 -5.36 -16.21 0.43
C LEU A 86 -4.72 -16.49 1.79
N PHE A 87 -5.03 -15.69 2.81
CA PHE A 87 -4.43 -15.84 4.15
C PHE A 87 -4.80 -17.19 4.77
N THR A 88 -6.05 -17.65 4.58
CA THR A 88 -6.47 -19.00 5.01
C THR A 88 -5.63 -20.08 4.29
N LYS A 89 -5.39 -19.93 2.98
CA LYS A 89 -4.57 -20.87 2.19
C LYS A 89 -3.12 -20.90 2.63
N LEU A 90 -2.58 -19.75 3.07
CA LEU A 90 -1.22 -19.61 3.58
C LEU A 90 -1.08 -19.97 5.06
N GLY A 91 -2.18 -20.33 5.75
CA GLY A 91 -2.17 -20.60 7.20
C GLY A 91 -1.90 -19.35 8.04
N ILE A 92 -2.42 -18.19 7.61
CA ILE A 92 -2.27 -16.91 8.32
C ILE A 92 -3.61 -16.55 8.96
N ASP A 93 -3.71 -16.68 10.27
CA ASP A 93 -4.98 -16.44 10.99
C ASP A 93 -5.16 -15.00 11.44
N SER A 94 -4.11 -14.35 11.93
CA SER A 94 -4.16 -13.01 12.52
C SER A 94 -2.99 -12.16 12.01
N PRO A 95 -3.01 -11.73 10.73
CA PRO A 95 -1.91 -10.97 10.14
C PRO A 95 -1.74 -9.60 10.79
N ILE A 96 -0.53 -9.08 10.77
CA ILE A 96 -0.25 -7.65 10.93
C ILE A 96 -0.26 -7.06 9.53
N LEU A 97 -1.23 -6.18 9.23
CA LEU A 97 -1.33 -5.58 7.90
C LEU A 97 -0.57 -4.25 7.86
N VAL A 98 0.30 -4.12 6.88
CA VAL A 98 1.00 -2.88 6.58
C VAL A 98 0.44 -2.33 5.26
N GLY A 99 -0.20 -1.17 5.29
CA GLY A 99 -0.84 -0.60 4.12
C GLY A 99 -0.40 0.82 3.83
N ILE A 100 -0.06 1.10 2.56
CA ILE A 100 0.24 2.45 2.07
C ILE A 100 -0.91 2.96 1.19
N SER A 101 -1.24 4.25 1.30
CA SER A 101 -2.22 4.92 0.43
C SER A 101 -3.56 4.18 0.41
N ASP A 102 -4.13 3.85 -0.76
CA ASP A 102 -5.34 3.04 -0.90
C ASP A 102 -5.20 1.62 -0.33
N GLY A 103 -3.97 1.06 -0.27
CA GLY A 103 -3.68 -0.18 0.45
C GLY A 103 -3.93 -0.07 1.96
N GLY A 104 -3.75 1.12 2.55
CA GLY A 104 -4.11 1.37 3.94
C GLY A 104 -5.63 1.40 4.17
N VAL A 105 -6.41 1.90 3.20
CA VAL A 105 -7.88 1.81 3.24
C VAL A 105 -8.36 0.36 3.13
N LEU A 106 -7.71 -0.43 2.26
CA LEU A 106 -7.99 -1.86 2.14
C LEU A 106 -7.66 -2.61 3.45
N ALA A 107 -6.57 -2.23 4.14
CA ALA A 107 -6.22 -2.79 5.45
C ALA A 107 -7.29 -2.48 6.50
N GLN A 108 -7.81 -1.24 6.55
CA GLN A 108 -8.92 -0.84 7.42
C GLN A 108 -10.18 -1.65 7.12
N LEU A 109 -10.53 -1.78 5.83
CA LEU A 109 -11.70 -2.57 5.42
C LEU A 109 -11.54 -4.04 5.80
N TYR A 110 -10.37 -4.62 5.56
CA TYR A 110 -10.09 -6.00 5.96
C TYR A 110 -10.22 -6.18 7.48
N ALA A 111 -9.64 -5.26 8.27
CA ALA A 111 -9.71 -5.30 9.73
C ALA A 111 -11.13 -5.12 10.28
N LYS A 112 -12.00 -4.36 9.59
CA LYS A 112 -13.42 -4.25 9.92
C LYS A 112 -14.18 -5.56 9.68
N LEU A 113 -13.84 -6.30 8.64
CA LEU A 113 -14.55 -7.51 8.22
C LEU A 113 -13.98 -8.80 8.86
N TYR A 114 -12.69 -8.79 9.17
CA TYR A 114 -11.95 -9.96 9.65
C TYR A 114 -10.98 -9.57 10.75
N MET A 115 -10.70 -10.48 11.67
CA MET A 115 -9.73 -10.22 12.74
C MET A 115 -8.30 -10.14 12.19
N VAL A 116 -7.56 -9.15 12.68
CA VAL A 116 -6.12 -8.95 12.40
C VAL A 116 -5.34 -8.79 13.70
N GLY A 117 -4.06 -9.08 13.68
CA GLY A 117 -3.18 -8.93 14.84
C GLY A 117 -2.85 -7.47 15.13
N GLY A 118 -2.67 -6.66 14.08
CA GLY A 118 -2.35 -5.25 14.16
C GLY A 118 -2.42 -4.55 12.82
N LEU A 119 -2.30 -3.22 12.82
CA LEU A 119 -2.29 -2.38 11.63
C LEU A 119 -1.09 -1.43 11.66
N ILE A 120 -0.43 -1.27 10.52
CA ILE A 120 0.58 -0.25 10.27
C ILE A 120 0.13 0.55 9.04
N MET A 121 -0.26 1.79 9.28
CA MET A 121 -0.85 2.70 8.30
C MET A 121 0.21 3.71 7.86
N VAL A 122 0.58 3.72 6.58
CA VAL A 122 1.61 4.61 6.05
C VAL A 122 1.02 5.50 4.96
N SER A 123 1.17 6.81 5.07
CA SER A 123 0.72 7.75 4.03
C SER A 123 -0.67 7.39 3.50
N THR A 124 -1.63 7.23 4.39
CA THR A 124 -3.00 6.78 4.05
C THR A 124 -4.06 7.64 4.70
N LEU A 125 -5.29 7.36 4.39
CA LEU A 125 -6.48 8.09 4.86
C LEU A 125 -7.60 7.10 5.23
N THR A 126 -8.70 7.63 5.74
CA THR A 126 -9.94 6.87 5.96
C THR A 126 -11.03 7.29 4.97
N VAL A 127 -12.10 6.50 4.86
CA VAL A 127 -13.14 6.65 3.82
C VAL A 127 -13.97 7.95 3.91
N ASP A 128 -13.97 8.64 5.04
CA ASP A 128 -14.64 9.94 5.22
C ASP A 128 -13.67 11.14 5.16
N SER A 129 -12.50 10.94 4.59
CA SER A 129 -11.54 12.00 4.34
C SER A 129 -12.07 13.04 3.33
N THR A 130 -11.54 14.25 3.40
CA THR A 130 -11.84 15.34 2.45
C THR A 130 -11.37 14.95 1.05
N TYR A 131 -10.27 14.22 0.95
CA TYR A 131 -9.77 13.68 -0.31
C TYR A 131 -10.76 12.72 -0.97
N VAL A 132 -11.32 11.74 -0.23
CA VAL A 132 -12.34 10.82 -0.75
C VAL A 132 -13.61 11.56 -1.17
N GLU A 133 -14.03 12.59 -0.42
CA GLU A 133 -15.16 13.44 -0.81
C GLU A 133 -14.89 14.18 -2.13
N SER A 134 -13.67 14.68 -2.35
CA SER A 134 -13.32 15.30 -3.63
C SER A 134 -13.40 14.31 -4.80
N MET A 135 -12.95 13.07 -4.60
CA MET A 135 -13.02 12.01 -5.61
C MET A 135 -14.45 11.66 -6.03
N LYS A 136 -15.45 11.82 -5.14
CA LYS A 136 -16.86 11.61 -5.50
C LYS A 136 -17.30 12.53 -6.63
N LYS A 137 -16.76 13.74 -6.70
CA LYS A 137 -17.05 14.71 -7.77
C LYS A 137 -16.40 14.30 -9.10
N GLU A 138 -15.23 13.65 -9.03
CA GLU A 138 -14.47 13.21 -10.21
C GLU A 138 -15.00 11.89 -10.81
N LYS A 139 -15.86 11.18 -10.09
CA LYS A 139 -16.42 9.89 -10.51
C LYS A 139 -17.08 9.92 -11.90
N LEU A 140 -17.62 11.05 -12.30
CA LEU A 140 -18.22 11.23 -13.62
C LEU A 140 -17.21 11.04 -14.76
N TYR A 141 -15.93 11.33 -14.52
CA TYR A 141 -14.86 11.24 -15.51
C TYR A 141 -14.19 9.84 -15.59
N MET A 142 -14.52 8.94 -14.67
CA MET A 142 -13.92 7.60 -14.63
C MET A 142 -14.05 6.79 -15.92
N PRO A 143 -15.19 6.78 -16.65
CA PRO A 143 -15.29 6.10 -17.93
C PRO A 143 -14.30 6.64 -18.97
N LEU A 144 -14.16 7.96 -19.02
CA LEU A 144 -13.22 8.64 -19.93
C LEU A 144 -11.78 8.33 -19.56
N MET A 145 -11.45 8.31 -18.27
CA MET A 145 -10.13 7.93 -17.77
C MET A 145 -9.76 6.51 -18.19
N LYS A 146 -10.69 5.55 -18.06
CA LYS A 146 -10.47 4.16 -18.51
C LYS A 146 -10.19 4.07 -20.01
N VAL A 147 -10.99 4.77 -20.83
CA VAL A 147 -10.79 4.83 -22.29
C VAL A 147 -9.43 5.43 -22.60
N TYR A 148 -9.09 6.53 -21.92
CA TYR A 148 -7.79 7.21 -22.06
C TYR A 148 -6.61 6.26 -21.76
N ILE A 149 -6.62 5.58 -20.61
CA ILE A 149 -5.53 4.66 -20.22
C ILE A 149 -5.41 3.49 -21.19
N LYS A 150 -6.54 2.93 -21.65
CA LYS A 150 -6.55 1.80 -22.59
C LYS A 150 -5.97 2.16 -23.96
N ASN A 151 -6.22 3.37 -24.45
CA ASN A 151 -5.88 3.76 -25.82
C ASN A 151 -4.62 4.63 -25.94
N THR A 152 -4.08 5.15 -24.83
CA THR A 152 -2.85 5.93 -24.86
C THR A 152 -1.63 5.02 -25.02
N LYS A 153 -0.66 5.40 -25.85
CA LYS A 153 0.63 4.68 -25.97
C LYS A 153 1.26 4.56 -24.58
N PHE A 154 1.78 3.37 -24.25
CA PHE A 154 2.27 3.07 -22.90
C PHE A 154 3.40 4.01 -22.46
N ASP A 155 4.38 4.30 -23.32
CA ASP A 155 5.45 5.25 -23.00
C ASP A 155 4.92 6.63 -22.59
N LYS A 156 3.84 7.09 -23.24
CA LYS A 156 3.21 8.36 -22.88
C LYS A 156 2.51 8.31 -21.52
N LEU A 157 1.93 7.16 -21.14
CA LEU A 157 1.37 6.96 -19.80
C LEU A 157 2.47 6.98 -18.74
N ARG A 158 3.58 6.26 -18.99
CA ARG A 158 4.74 6.21 -18.10
C ARG A 158 5.30 7.59 -17.82
N VAL A 159 5.57 8.38 -18.88
CA VAL A 159 6.04 9.76 -18.72
C VAL A 159 5.07 10.58 -17.87
N ARG A 160 3.76 10.49 -18.12
CA ARG A 160 2.76 11.23 -17.34
C ARG A 160 2.68 10.80 -15.87
N LEU A 161 2.86 9.51 -15.59
CA LEU A 161 2.93 9.02 -14.22
C LEU A 161 4.11 9.67 -13.49
N VAL A 162 5.30 9.60 -14.06
CA VAL A 162 6.51 10.23 -13.49
C VAL A 162 6.29 11.73 -13.27
N GLU A 163 5.81 12.46 -14.28
CA GLU A 163 5.55 13.90 -14.15
C GLU A 163 4.46 14.24 -13.13
N SER A 164 3.45 13.36 -12.95
CA SER A 164 2.43 13.57 -11.92
C SER A 164 3.00 13.47 -10.51
N VAL A 165 3.90 12.52 -10.27
CA VAL A 165 4.54 12.33 -8.96
C VAL A 165 5.55 13.44 -8.67
N LYS A 166 6.34 13.87 -9.67
CA LYS A 166 7.30 15.00 -9.53
C LYS A 166 6.64 16.28 -8.99
N LYS A 167 5.37 16.52 -9.32
CA LYS A 167 4.61 17.69 -8.82
C LYS A 167 4.40 17.67 -7.30
N HIS A 168 4.53 16.54 -6.66
CA HIS A 168 4.35 16.38 -5.23
C HIS A 168 5.67 16.44 -4.44
N PHE A 169 6.82 16.49 -5.11
CA PHE A 169 8.10 16.73 -4.45
C PHE A 169 8.13 18.14 -3.85
N ARG A 170 8.70 18.29 -2.67
CA ARG A 170 8.83 19.57 -1.92
C ARG A 170 10.27 19.81 -1.50
N ASN A 171 10.69 19.18 -0.41
CA ASN A 171 11.97 19.42 0.25
C ASN A 171 12.97 18.27 0.02
N GLU A 172 12.63 17.31 -0.82
CA GLU A 172 13.49 16.17 -1.14
C GLU A 172 14.73 16.62 -1.91
N THR A 173 15.84 15.99 -1.64
CA THR A 173 17.10 16.20 -2.39
C THR A 173 16.98 15.70 -3.82
N ASP A 174 17.87 16.14 -4.70
CA ASP A 174 17.89 15.66 -6.09
C ASP A 174 18.16 14.14 -6.15
N GLU A 175 18.94 13.61 -5.21
CA GLU A 175 19.22 12.19 -5.08
C GLU A 175 17.96 11.39 -4.75
N GLU A 176 17.19 11.83 -3.78
CA GLU A 176 15.89 11.23 -3.41
C GLU A 176 14.89 11.30 -4.56
N LYS A 177 14.80 12.45 -5.25
CA LYS A 177 13.94 12.61 -6.43
C LYS A 177 14.32 11.66 -7.55
N ASN A 178 15.62 11.53 -7.85
CA ASN A 178 16.11 10.61 -8.87
C ASN A 178 15.84 9.15 -8.49
N TYR A 179 15.97 8.79 -7.22
CA TYR A 179 15.65 7.47 -6.74
C TYR A 179 14.14 7.16 -6.88
N ALA A 180 13.26 8.09 -6.48
CA ALA A 180 11.82 7.95 -6.66
C ALA A 180 11.42 7.86 -8.15
N VAL A 181 12.08 8.62 -9.03
CA VAL A 181 11.87 8.50 -10.48
C VAL A 181 12.30 7.12 -10.98
N SER A 182 13.46 6.61 -10.55
CA SER A 182 13.91 5.26 -10.94
C SER A 182 12.96 4.15 -10.45
N PHE A 183 12.31 4.34 -9.29
CA PHE A 183 11.23 3.46 -8.82
C PHE A 183 10.05 3.46 -9.79
N LEU A 184 9.55 4.64 -10.18
CA LEU A 184 8.42 4.75 -11.10
C LEU A 184 8.74 4.20 -12.50
N GLU A 185 9.96 4.39 -12.96
CA GLU A 185 10.45 3.81 -14.22
C GLU A 185 10.53 2.28 -14.14
N CYS A 186 10.98 1.74 -13.03
CA CYS A 186 11.01 0.31 -12.78
C CYS A 186 9.58 -0.28 -12.77
N VAL A 187 8.65 0.35 -12.05
CA VAL A 187 7.23 -0.05 -12.03
C VAL A 187 6.62 -0.01 -13.43
N GLY A 188 6.91 1.05 -14.18
CA GLY A 188 6.42 1.26 -15.53
C GLY A 188 7.27 0.61 -16.63
N ALA A 189 8.19 -0.30 -16.33
CA ALA A 189 9.05 -0.93 -17.33
C ALA A 189 8.27 -1.94 -18.21
N ASP A 190 7.24 -2.57 -17.66
CA ASP A 190 6.41 -3.56 -18.33
C ASP A 190 5.02 -2.99 -18.67
N GLU A 191 4.58 -3.19 -19.92
CA GLU A 191 3.25 -2.73 -20.38
C GLU A 191 2.09 -3.38 -19.57
N SER A 192 2.32 -4.51 -18.92
CA SER A 192 1.35 -5.12 -17.99
C SER A 192 0.92 -4.17 -16.89
N TYR A 193 1.77 -3.23 -16.49
CA TYR A 193 1.45 -2.20 -15.51
C TYR A 193 0.22 -1.35 -15.90
N ARG A 194 -0.07 -1.19 -17.19
CA ARG A 194 -1.30 -0.55 -17.68
C ARG A 194 -2.55 -1.15 -17.04
N TYR A 195 -2.61 -2.49 -16.96
CA TYR A 195 -3.77 -3.22 -16.41
C TYR A 195 -3.81 -3.13 -14.89
N MET A 196 -2.65 -3.19 -14.24
CA MET A 196 -2.52 -2.96 -12.79
C MET A 196 -2.99 -1.54 -12.43
N PHE A 197 -2.54 -0.54 -13.18
CA PHE A 197 -2.95 0.85 -12.99
C PHE A 197 -4.44 1.08 -13.22
N LEU A 198 -5.03 0.44 -14.24
CA LEU A 198 -6.47 0.45 -14.46
C LEU A 198 -7.25 -0.15 -13.29
N ARG A 199 -6.80 -1.28 -12.77
CA ARG A 199 -7.40 -1.92 -11.59
C ARG A 199 -7.29 -0.99 -10.38
N ALA A 200 -6.11 -0.44 -10.14
CA ALA A 200 -5.83 0.46 -9.02
C ALA A 200 -6.76 1.69 -9.05
N ILE A 201 -6.87 2.38 -10.18
CA ILE A 201 -7.79 3.52 -10.32
C ILE A 201 -9.25 3.10 -10.03
N GLN A 202 -9.67 1.92 -10.47
CA GLN A 202 -11.01 1.41 -10.17
C GLN A 202 -11.19 1.13 -8.68
N ALA A 203 -10.18 0.55 -8.01
CA ALA A 203 -10.21 0.26 -6.59
C ALA A 203 -10.21 1.54 -5.75
N THR A 204 -9.38 2.52 -6.10
CA THR A 204 -9.36 3.83 -5.44
C THR A 204 -10.71 4.54 -5.58
N ASN A 205 -11.32 4.53 -6.78
CA ASN A 205 -12.66 5.09 -6.94
C ASN A 205 -13.75 4.31 -6.17
N ASP A 206 -13.58 3.00 -5.97
CA ASP A 206 -14.53 2.18 -5.20
C ASP A 206 -14.52 2.54 -3.71
N ILE A 207 -13.44 3.13 -3.18
CA ILE A 207 -13.38 3.66 -1.80
C ILE A 207 -14.55 4.62 -1.54
N THR A 208 -14.95 5.41 -2.53
CA THR A 208 -16.07 6.35 -2.42
C THR A 208 -17.44 5.71 -2.16
N ARG A 209 -17.53 4.37 -2.26
CA ARG A 209 -18.75 3.58 -2.03
C ARG A 209 -18.73 2.83 -0.72
N LEU A 210 -17.59 2.80 -0.04
CA LEU A 210 -17.46 2.12 1.23
C LEU A 210 -18.23 2.87 2.32
N GLU A 211 -18.78 2.12 3.25
CA GLU A 211 -19.37 2.70 4.47
C GLU A 211 -18.30 3.34 5.34
N ARG A 212 -18.67 4.40 6.03
CA ARG A 212 -17.81 5.08 7.00
C ARG A 212 -17.33 4.08 8.06
N PHE A 213 -16.03 4.13 8.32
CA PHE A 213 -15.44 3.39 9.43
C PHE A 213 -15.71 4.10 10.76
N LYS A 214 -15.99 3.31 11.79
CA LYS A 214 -16.29 3.80 13.13
C LYS A 214 -15.24 3.28 14.11
N LYS A 215 -14.99 4.01 15.17
CA LYS A 215 -14.07 3.60 16.24
C LYS A 215 -14.41 2.23 16.82
N SER A 216 -15.72 1.92 16.90
CA SER A 216 -16.20 0.60 17.34
C SER A 216 -15.79 -0.56 16.43
N ASP A 217 -15.53 -0.32 15.15
CA ASP A 217 -15.10 -1.36 14.21
C ASP A 217 -13.69 -1.87 14.55
N PHE A 218 -12.89 -1.07 15.26
CA PHE A 218 -11.47 -1.32 15.55
C PHE A 218 -11.15 -1.40 17.04
N GLY A 219 -12.16 -1.49 17.93
CA GLY A 219 -11.94 -1.50 19.38
C GLY A 219 -11.00 -2.62 19.86
N TYR A 220 -10.97 -3.76 19.17
CA TYR A 220 -10.10 -4.90 19.48
C TYR A 220 -8.61 -4.65 19.13
N LEU A 221 -8.31 -3.55 18.41
CA LEU A 221 -6.97 -3.12 18.02
C LEU A 221 -6.40 -2.01 18.92
N ALA A 222 -6.99 -1.77 20.09
CA ALA A 222 -6.47 -0.76 21.03
C ALA A 222 -4.98 -1.00 21.33
N GLY A 223 -4.15 0.03 21.10
CA GLY A 223 -2.69 -0.02 21.25
C GLY A 223 -1.95 -0.88 20.19
N LYS A 224 -2.64 -1.41 19.18
CA LYS A 224 -2.07 -2.28 18.13
C LYS A 224 -2.11 -1.65 16.73
N VAL A 225 -2.16 -0.33 16.67
CA VAL A 225 -2.14 0.43 15.42
C VAL A 225 -0.99 1.42 15.45
N LEU A 226 -0.16 1.39 14.41
CA LEU A 226 0.85 2.41 14.12
C LEU A 226 0.38 3.24 12.93
N VAL A 227 0.44 4.57 13.06
CA VAL A 227 0.13 5.52 11.98
C VAL A 227 1.38 6.35 11.70
N LEU A 228 1.94 6.18 10.50
CA LEU A 228 3.09 6.94 10.00
C LEU A 228 2.60 8.03 9.06
N ILE A 229 2.75 9.29 9.48
CA ILE A 229 2.26 10.48 8.78
C ILE A 229 3.45 11.26 8.22
N PRO A 230 3.67 11.29 6.90
CA PRO A 230 4.71 12.12 6.31
C PRO A 230 4.44 13.62 6.51
N GLU A 231 5.50 14.39 6.71
CA GLU A 231 5.43 15.84 6.96
C GLU A 231 4.78 16.63 5.81
N ASN A 232 5.02 16.17 4.58
CA ASN A 232 4.59 16.83 3.34
C ASN A 232 3.75 15.90 2.47
N ASP A 233 2.86 15.09 3.08
CA ASP A 233 1.98 14.20 2.32
C ASP A 233 1.01 14.99 1.42
N MET A 234 0.49 14.32 0.41
CA MET A 234 -0.62 14.82 -0.40
C MET A 234 -1.95 14.90 0.37
N PHE A 235 -2.08 14.13 1.45
CA PHE A 235 -3.22 14.18 2.37
C PHE A 235 -2.99 15.26 3.41
N ASP A 236 -4.04 16.05 3.70
CA ASP A 236 -3.93 17.14 4.65
C ASP A 236 -3.98 16.66 6.12
N LYS A 237 -3.68 17.59 7.04
CA LYS A 237 -3.69 17.30 8.47
C LYS A 237 -5.09 16.90 9.00
N VAL A 238 -6.15 17.38 8.37
CA VAL A 238 -7.53 17.03 8.75
C VAL A 238 -7.81 15.57 8.40
N ASP A 239 -7.38 15.13 7.23
CA ASP A 239 -7.53 13.74 6.80
C ASP A 239 -6.68 12.78 7.64
N SER A 240 -5.45 13.18 7.99
CA SER A 240 -4.59 12.44 8.91
C SER A 240 -5.23 12.33 10.30
N GLN A 241 -5.83 13.40 10.81
CA GLN A 241 -6.51 13.37 12.11
C GLN A 241 -7.74 12.46 12.09
N LYS A 242 -8.55 12.50 11.03
CA LYS A 242 -9.68 11.57 10.87
C LYS A 242 -9.25 10.11 10.89
N LEU A 243 -8.10 9.80 10.27
CA LEU A 243 -7.54 8.44 10.31
C LEU A 243 -7.15 8.04 11.74
N VAL A 244 -6.52 8.93 12.49
CA VAL A 244 -6.12 8.67 13.89
C VAL A 244 -7.36 8.47 14.77
N ASP A 245 -8.40 9.28 14.60
CA ASP A 245 -9.59 9.30 15.45
C ASP A 245 -10.45 8.02 15.38
N ILE A 246 -10.32 7.24 14.30
CA ILE A 246 -11.05 5.95 14.19
C ILE A 246 -10.41 4.82 15.01
N PHE A 247 -9.22 5.02 15.55
CA PHE A 247 -8.52 4.02 16.38
C PHE A 247 -8.54 4.39 17.87
N THR A 248 -8.39 3.39 18.71
CA THR A 248 -8.21 3.58 20.15
C THR A 248 -6.74 3.39 20.49
N ASP A 249 -6.15 4.41 21.10
CA ASP A 249 -4.74 4.42 21.54
C ASP A 249 -3.76 4.01 20.41
N PRO A 250 -3.80 4.65 19.22
CA PRO A 250 -2.83 4.39 18.18
C PRO A 250 -1.49 5.03 18.52
N VAL A 251 -0.40 4.38 18.12
CA VAL A 251 0.93 5.01 18.09
C VAL A 251 1.00 5.86 16.83
N VAL A 252 1.24 7.15 16.97
CA VAL A 252 1.31 8.10 15.86
C VAL A 252 2.73 8.66 15.75
N LYS A 253 3.32 8.61 14.57
CA LYS A 253 4.65 9.12 14.29
C LYS A 253 4.66 10.01 13.06
N GLN A 254 5.28 11.17 13.18
CA GLN A 254 5.63 12.00 12.03
C GLN A 254 6.86 11.39 11.34
N THR A 255 6.82 11.30 10.01
CA THR A 255 7.94 10.76 9.22
C THR A 255 8.40 11.78 8.19
N TYR A 256 9.61 11.59 7.69
CA TYR A 256 10.22 12.45 6.69
C TYR A 256 9.53 12.34 5.32
N GLY A 257 9.57 13.42 4.57
CA GLY A 257 9.20 13.51 3.17
C GLY A 257 7.71 13.61 2.91
N GLY A 258 7.33 13.33 1.68
CA GLY A 258 5.93 13.30 1.22
C GLY A 258 5.45 11.87 0.98
N HIS A 259 4.48 11.72 0.08
CA HIS A 259 3.83 10.45 -0.23
C HIS A 259 4.78 9.32 -0.67
N MET A 260 5.94 9.68 -1.25
CA MET A 260 7.00 8.76 -1.65
C MET A 260 8.10 8.57 -0.60
N GLY A 261 7.97 9.15 0.59
CA GLY A 261 8.97 9.09 1.66
C GLY A 261 9.36 7.65 2.02
N LEU A 262 8.37 6.76 2.07
CA LEU A 262 8.57 5.33 2.33
C LEU A 262 9.56 4.66 1.34
N VAL A 263 9.57 5.08 0.08
CA VAL A 263 10.49 4.56 -0.96
C VAL A 263 11.85 5.23 -0.87
N MET A 264 11.86 6.55 -0.72
CA MET A 264 13.09 7.35 -0.76
C MET A 264 13.96 7.16 0.48
N ARG A 265 13.32 7.04 1.65
CA ARG A 265 13.99 6.99 2.95
C ARG A 265 13.50 5.83 3.83
N PRO A 266 13.62 4.57 3.35
CA PRO A 266 13.24 3.40 4.15
C PRO A 266 14.01 3.33 5.49
N ASP A 267 15.20 3.92 5.55
CA ASP A 267 16.02 4.05 6.76
C ASP A 267 15.34 4.86 7.88
N LEU A 268 14.36 5.71 7.57
CA LEU A 268 13.58 6.48 8.54
C LEU A 268 12.24 5.81 8.90
N TYR A 269 11.72 4.93 8.05
CA TYR A 269 10.45 4.25 8.27
C TYR A 269 10.62 2.87 8.91
N LEU A 270 11.63 2.11 8.48
CA LEU A 270 11.90 0.76 8.99
C LEU A 270 12.10 0.72 10.51
N PRO A 271 12.93 1.60 11.14
CA PRO A 271 13.11 1.58 12.58
C PRO A 271 11.81 1.78 13.37
N GLU A 272 10.91 2.64 12.91
CA GLU A 272 9.62 2.87 13.56
C GLU A 272 8.71 1.63 13.45
N ILE A 273 8.73 0.94 12.30
CA ILE A 273 7.99 -0.29 12.08
C ILE A 273 8.57 -1.43 12.93
N GLU A 274 9.90 -1.63 12.93
CA GLU A 274 10.56 -2.67 13.71
C GLU A 274 10.35 -2.45 15.22
N HIS A 275 10.50 -1.23 15.70
CA HIS A 275 10.24 -0.87 17.09
C HIS A 275 8.80 -1.19 17.49
N PHE A 276 7.82 -0.76 16.69
CA PHE A 276 6.41 -1.04 16.95
C PHE A 276 6.11 -2.54 16.95
N LEU A 277 6.67 -3.29 16.00
CA LEU A 277 6.51 -4.75 15.93
C LEU A 277 7.10 -5.43 17.16
N SER A 278 8.31 -5.05 17.58
CA SER A 278 8.98 -5.65 18.75
C SER A 278 8.31 -5.33 20.08
N GLU A 279 7.67 -4.14 20.20
CA GLU A 279 7.00 -3.72 21.43
C GLU A 279 5.60 -4.35 21.60
N ARG A 280 4.95 -4.71 20.50
CA ARG A 280 3.52 -5.07 20.51
C ARG A 280 3.23 -6.53 20.13
N PHE A 281 4.22 -7.23 19.54
CA PHE A 281 4.01 -8.57 18.98
C PHE A 281 5.17 -9.54 19.22
#